data_83905c0de9815f0d9f083f5084c152b4
#
_entry.id   83905c0de9815f0d9f083f5084c152b4
#
_cell.length_a   1.000
_cell.length_b   1.000
_cell.length_c   1.000
_cell.angle_alpha   90.00
_cell.angle_beta   90.00
_cell.angle_gamma   90.00
#
_symmetry.space_group_name_H-M   'P 1'
#
loop_
_entity.id
_entity.type
_entity.pdbx_description
1 polymer ?
#
loop_
_entity_poly.entity_id
_entity_poly.type
_entity_poly.pdbx_seq_one_letter_code
_entity_poly.pdbx_strand_id
1 'polypeptide(L)'
;MNKINNFLKKNIITIFTIYLFMQPVLDIATSVALYKFNVDFTISSLIRVIFLIFILYYLIFVERKKINIKMLILIMLYSIIFMLCNVLFKDNPNITYEIKSLLNNIYLPISLLFTFQIFNNREFNRKKLYSVLLIYMLFVFVPNIFHIGFDSYAYSKEGSVGFFYSANAIGSLISVITPLLISELVIKRKKLYLILFLLMYGYILLTLGTKAPILCALIVFIYYILYAVINLIKNKSYKKLVILCTTFILFVLASIKLITMTPFYDNLVIHLNFLKIKKISDLFTMHNIDHFVFGSRLSFFKDTFNIYLSSNIMQKIFGLGYFLNGKIMKLVEMDYLDIFLHQGIIGFVIILFTYFKTIFYIFKSYFKKFKSNFFNIKKSSMVISIIISILCAFLTGHVLATPAVSIFISVSLVIYYNEFKMEE
;
A
#
# COMPACT_ATOMS: atom_id res chain seq x y z
N MET A 1 -13.78 21.14 28.31
CA MET A 1 -13.78 20.82 26.86
C MET A 1 -12.88 21.78 26.06
N ASN A 2 -13.00 23.10 26.20
CA ASN A 2 -12.21 24.07 25.40
C ASN A 2 -10.68 23.97 25.56
N LYS A 3 -10.15 23.73 26.79
CA LYS A 3 -8.69 23.59 27.00
C LYS A 3 -8.11 22.37 26.29
N ILE A 4 -8.79 21.23 26.38
CA ILE A 4 -8.37 19.97 25.71
C ILE A 4 -8.40 20.13 24.20
N ASN A 5 -9.48 20.69 23.65
CA ASN A 5 -9.61 20.91 22.22
C ASN A 5 -8.53 21.86 21.68
N ASN A 6 -8.21 22.93 22.41
CA ASN A 6 -7.13 23.85 22.03
C ASN A 6 -5.75 23.18 22.08
N PHE A 7 -5.48 22.36 23.11
CA PHE A 7 -4.26 21.58 23.19
C PHE A 7 -4.13 20.61 22.01
N LEU A 8 -5.18 19.84 21.71
CA LEU A 8 -5.21 18.91 20.58
C LEU A 8 -4.99 19.64 19.26
N LYS A 9 -5.68 20.77 19.04
CA LYS A 9 -5.53 21.56 17.82
C LYS A 9 -4.12 22.08 17.63
N LYS A 10 -3.45 22.50 18.71
CA LYS A 10 -2.05 22.98 18.67
C LYS A 10 -1.06 21.85 18.38
N ASN A 11 -1.26 20.68 18.98
CA ASN A 11 -0.26 19.60 18.98
C ASN A 11 -0.58 18.45 18.00
N ILE A 12 -1.64 18.56 17.18
CA ILE A 12 -2.13 17.46 16.34
C ILE A 12 -1.07 16.87 15.41
N ILE A 13 -0.23 17.70 14.78
CA ILE A 13 0.84 17.23 13.90
C ILE A 13 1.88 16.41 14.69
N THR A 14 2.17 16.80 15.92
CA THR A 14 3.11 16.06 16.77
C THR A 14 2.51 14.73 17.20
N ILE A 15 1.25 14.72 17.68
CA ILE A 15 0.52 13.50 18.06
C ILE A 15 0.45 12.53 16.88
N PHE A 16 0.08 13.03 15.71
CA PHE A 16 0.00 12.23 14.49
C PHE A 16 1.37 11.70 14.07
N THR A 17 2.42 12.52 14.18
CA THR A 17 3.78 12.08 13.89
C THR A 17 4.21 10.94 14.82
N ILE A 18 3.98 11.06 16.12
CA ILE A 18 4.27 10.00 17.10
C ILE A 18 3.53 8.72 16.70
N TYR A 19 2.24 8.82 16.36
CA TYR A 19 1.47 7.67 15.90
C TYR A 19 2.08 7.00 14.66
N LEU A 20 2.57 7.77 13.67
CA LEU A 20 3.24 7.20 12.49
C LEU A 20 4.55 6.48 12.86
N PHE A 21 5.33 7.02 13.79
CA PHE A 21 6.56 6.37 14.26
C PHE A 21 6.30 5.11 15.10
N MET A 22 5.14 5.01 15.74
CA MET A 22 4.73 3.79 16.45
C MET A 22 4.33 2.65 15.50
N GLN A 23 3.94 2.92 14.24
CA GLN A 23 3.44 1.87 13.33
C GLN A 23 4.41 0.70 13.15
N PRO A 24 5.73 0.89 12.86
CA PRO A 24 6.66 -0.24 12.74
C PRO A 24 6.69 -1.13 13.99
N VAL A 25 6.66 -0.51 15.17
CA VAL A 25 6.67 -1.24 16.46
C VAL A 25 5.37 -2.02 16.66
N LEU A 26 4.22 -1.42 16.30
CA LEU A 26 2.92 -2.08 16.37
C LEU A 26 2.85 -3.27 15.41
N ASP A 27 3.41 -3.15 14.22
CA ASP A 27 3.43 -4.22 13.24
C ASP A 27 4.33 -5.38 13.69
N ILE A 28 5.49 -5.08 14.29
CA ILE A 28 6.36 -6.10 14.90
C ILE A 28 5.64 -6.80 16.07
N ALA A 29 4.99 -6.04 16.94
CA ALA A 29 4.21 -6.62 18.04
C ALA A 29 3.09 -7.54 17.53
N THR A 30 2.43 -7.18 16.42
CA THR A 30 1.46 -8.04 15.73
C THR A 30 2.12 -9.33 15.24
N SER A 31 3.27 -9.21 14.58
CA SER A 31 3.99 -10.39 14.05
C SER A 31 4.39 -11.36 15.14
N VAL A 32 4.95 -10.85 16.23
CA VAL A 32 5.31 -11.67 17.39
C VAL A 32 4.08 -12.35 18.01
N ALA A 33 2.95 -11.63 18.12
CA ALA A 33 1.71 -12.18 18.65
C ALA A 33 1.18 -13.33 17.78
N LEU A 34 1.21 -13.16 16.44
CA LEU A 34 0.73 -14.17 15.50
C LEU A 34 1.68 -15.38 15.41
N TYR A 35 3.01 -15.16 15.28
CA TYR A 35 3.96 -16.26 15.10
C TYR A 35 4.26 -17.04 16.38
N LYS A 36 4.30 -16.37 17.54
CA LYS A 36 4.69 -17.03 18.80
C LYS A 36 3.51 -17.42 19.68
N PHE A 37 2.40 -16.69 19.63
CA PHE A 37 1.27 -16.87 20.56
C PHE A 37 -0.03 -17.28 19.89
N ASN A 38 -0.12 -17.32 18.56
CA ASN A 38 -1.33 -17.64 17.78
C ASN A 38 -2.57 -16.84 18.23
N VAL A 39 -2.39 -15.55 18.53
CA VAL A 39 -3.46 -14.67 19.03
C VAL A 39 -4.07 -13.88 17.89
N ASP A 40 -5.36 -14.07 17.62
CA ASP A 40 -6.10 -13.39 16.55
C ASP A 40 -6.35 -11.89 16.81
N PHE A 41 -6.43 -11.49 18.08
CA PHE A 41 -6.63 -10.10 18.48
C PHE A 41 -5.33 -9.53 19.05
N THR A 42 -4.70 -8.63 18.29
CA THR A 42 -3.39 -8.08 18.62
C THR A 42 -3.51 -6.70 19.26
N ILE A 43 -2.51 -6.35 20.11
CA ILE A 43 -2.39 -5.01 20.72
C ILE A 43 -2.42 -3.91 19.65
N SER A 44 -1.83 -4.16 18.48
CA SER A 44 -1.82 -3.19 17.38
C SER A 44 -3.21 -2.93 16.80
N SER A 45 -4.07 -3.94 16.70
CA SER A 45 -5.45 -3.74 16.26
C SER A 45 -6.23 -2.87 17.25
N LEU A 46 -6.05 -3.10 18.55
CA LEU A 46 -6.65 -2.27 19.59
C LEU A 46 -6.19 -0.80 19.51
N ILE A 47 -4.88 -0.56 19.39
CA ILE A 47 -4.33 0.79 19.30
C ILE A 47 -4.84 1.51 18.03
N ARG A 48 -4.98 0.80 16.90
CA ARG A 48 -5.53 1.36 15.67
C ARG A 48 -7.02 1.72 15.80
N VAL A 49 -7.80 0.91 16.50
CA VAL A 49 -9.20 1.23 16.81
C VAL A 49 -9.29 2.45 17.73
N ILE A 50 -8.47 2.51 18.79
CA ILE A 50 -8.42 3.68 19.69
C ILE A 50 -8.03 4.94 18.88
N PHE A 51 -7.06 4.82 17.98
CA PHE A 51 -6.68 5.95 17.14
C PHE A 51 -7.77 6.35 16.14
N LEU A 52 -8.54 5.39 15.62
CA LEU A 52 -9.70 5.68 14.78
C LEU A 52 -10.77 6.47 15.56
N ILE A 53 -11.05 6.07 16.82
CA ILE A 53 -11.95 6.81 17.71
C ILE A 53 -11.42 8.23 17.98
N PHE A 54 -10.11 8.36 18.20
CA PHE A 54 -9.46 9.67 18.35
C PHE A 54 -9.63 10.54 17.09
N ILE A 55 -9.45 9.99 15.89
CA ILE A 55 -9.69 10.69 14.63
C ILE A 55 -11.12 11.18 14.53
N LEU A 56 -12.11 10.33 14.83
CA LEU A 56 -13.52 10.68 14.81
C LEU A 56 -13.83 11.81 15.79
N TYR A 57 -13.32 11.70 17.03
CA TYR A 57 -13.44 12.76 18.03
C TYR A 57 -12.85 14.10 17.50
N TYR A 58 -11.66 14.06 16.91
CA TYR A 58 -11.00 15.25 16.38
C TYR A 58 -11.82 15.92 15.27
N LEU A 59 -12.30 15.14 14.32
CA LEU A 59 -13.07 15.63 13.17
C LEU A 59 -14.43 16.20 13.56
N ILE A 60 -15.07 15.67 14.61
CA ILE A 60 -16.41 16.07 15.04
C ILE A 60 -16.37 17.22 16.05
N PHE A 61 -15.44 17.19 17.02
CA PHE A 61 -15.48 18.08 18.18
C PHE A 61 -14.35 19.11 18.22
N VAL A 62 -13.16 18.84 17.62
CA VAL A 62 -11.99 19.73 17.71
C VAL A 62 -11.89 20.67 16.52
N GLU A 63 -11.95 20.13 15.31
CA GLU A 63 -11.78 20.94 14.08
C GLU A 63 -12.83 20.51 13.05
N ARG A 64 -14.00 21.11 13.17
CA ARG A 64 -15.20 20.73 12.45
C ARG A 64 -15.25 21.39 11.06
N LYS A 65 -15.16 20.62 9.97
CA LYS A 65 -15.46 21.06 8.59
C LYS A 65 -16.76 20.41 8.09
N LYS A 66 -17.68 21.23 7.55
CA LYS A 66 -18.99 20.77 7.07
C LYS A 66 -18.91 19.60 6.07
N ILE A 67 -17.95 19.64 5.14
CA ILE A 67 -17.79 18.59 4.14
C ILE A 67 -17.31 17.26 4.77
N ASN A 68 -16.38 17.32 5.72
CA ASN A 68 -15.88 16.12 6.39
C ASN A 68 -16.97 15.46 7.22
N ILE A 69 -17.80 16.24 7.88
CA ILE A 69 -18.92 15.71 8.66
C ILE A 69 -19.95 15.02 7.78
N LYS A 70 -20.29 15.59 6.62
CA LYS A 70 -21.21 14.94 5.68
C LYS A 70 -20.67 13.58 5.24
N MET A 71 -19.38 13.50 4.91
CA MET A 71 -18.74 12.22 4.53
C MET A 71 -18.68 11.24 5.69
N LEU A 72 -18.41 11.71 6.92
CA LEU A 72 -18.42 10.86 8.12
C LEU A 72 -19.80 10.28 8.39
N ILE A 73 -20.85 11.11 8.31
CA ILE A 73 -22.26 10.66 8.48
C ILE A 73 -22.57 9.58 7.42
N LEU A 74 -22.17 9.79 6.18
CA LEU A 74 -22.38 8.81 5.11
C LEU A 74 -21.67 7.48 5.39
N ILE A 75 -20.41 7.52 5.85
CA ILE A 75 -19.64 6.33 6.22
C ILE A 75 -20.30 5.63 7.42
N MET A 76 -20.76 6.38 8.44
CA MET A 76 -21.40 5.81 9.62
C MET A 76 -22.75 5.16 9.27
N LEU A 77 -23.61 5.83 8.49
CA LEU A 77 -24.87 5.29 8.02
C LEU A 77 -24.65 4.00 7.21
N TYR A 78 -23.71 4.03 6.28
CA TYR A 78 -23.33 2.84 5.52
C TYR A 78 -22.89 1.70 6.45
N SER A 79 -22.04 2.00 7.44
CA SER A 79 -21.52 0.99 8.37
C SER A 79 -22.64 0.33 9.19
N ILE A 80 -23.62 1.10 9.63
CA ILE A 80 -24.78 0.59 10.35
C ILE A 80 -25.61 -0.32 9.43
N ILE A 81 -25.92 0.13 8.21
CA ILE A 81 -26.71 -0.66 7.25
C ILE A 81 -25.97 -1.93 6.87
N PHE A 82 -24.65 -1.86 6.59
CA PHE A 82 -23.80 -3.02 6.32
C PHE A 82 -23.89 -4.06 7.45
N MET A 83 -23.75 -3.63 8.70
CA MET A 83 -23.85 -4.53 9.85
C MET A 83 -25.25 -5.13 10.01
N LEU A 84 -26.31 -4.33 9.83
CA LEU A 84 -27.68 -4.85 9.87
C LEU A 84 -27.92 -5.90 8.76
N CYS A 85 -27.48 -5.63 7.53
CA CYS A 85 -27.59 -6.58 6.43
C CYS A 85 -26.86 -7.91 6.72
N ASN A 86 -25.67 -7.83 7.32
CA ASN A 86 -24.89 -9.01 7.66
C ASN A 86 -25.45 -9.82 8.85
N VAL A 87 -26.27 -9.20 9.70
CA VAL A 87 -27.01 -9.91 10.77
C VAL A 87 -28.32 -10.50 10.24
N LEU A 88 -29.09 -9.73 9.43
CA LEU A 88 -30.44 -10.11 9.03
C LEU A 88 -30.49 -11.13 7.88
N PHE A 89 -29.48 -11.14 6.99
CA PHE A 89 -29.50 -11.94 5.77
C PHE A 89 -28.46 -13.06 5.74
N LYS A 90 -27.83 -13.36 6.88
CA LYS A 90 -26.88 -14.46 7.01
C LYS A 90 -27.26 -15.45 8.09
N ASP A 91 -27.08 -16.72 7.74
CA ASP A 91 -27.15 -17.79 8.74
C ASP A 91 -25.84 -17.82 9.56
N ASN A 92 -25.97 -17.78 10.90
CA ASN A 92 -24.83 -17.82 11.84
C ASN A 92 -23.72 -16.81 11.57
N PRO A 93 -23.99 -15.48 11.56
CA PRO A 93 -23.01 -14.46 11.29
C PRO A 93 -21.96 -14.37 12.42
N ASN A 94 -20.68 -14.17 12.06
CA ASN A 94 -19.64 -13.80 13.03
C ASN A 94 -19.51 -12.29 13.10
N ILE A 95 -20.30 -11.67 13.99
CA ILE A 95 -20.39 -10.21 14.14
C ILE A 95 -19.01 -9.59 14.45
N THR A 96 -18.21 -10.22 15.30
CA THR A 96 -16.87 -9.72 15.68
C THR A 96 -15.94 -9.64 14.47
N TYR A 97 -15.96 -10.67 13.62
CA TYR A 97 -15.15 -10.70 12.41
C TYR A 97 -15.62 -9.67 11.38
N GLU A 98 -16.95 -9.52 11.20
CA GLU A 98 -17.52 -8.50 10.32
C GLU A 98 -17.18 -7.08 10.76
N ILE A 99 -17.28 -6.77 12.07
CA ILE A 99 -16.88 -5.46 12.63
C ILE A 99 -15.38 -5.21 12.38
N LYS A 100 -14.51 -6.17 12.67
CA LYS A 100 -13.06 -6.04 12.44
C LYS A 100 -12.76 -5.73 10.98
N SER A 101 -13.39 -6.46 10.06
CA SER A 101 -13.20 -6.29 8.62
C SER A 101 -13.76 -4.96 8.11
N LEU A 102 -14.93 -4.54 8.59
CA LEU A 102 -15.50 -3.24 8.29
C LEU A 102 -14.58 -2.10 8.77
N LEU A 103 -14.08 -2.14 10.02
CA LEU A 103 -13.17 -1.15 10.57
C LEU A 103 -11.89 -1.02 9.74
N ASN A 104 -11.34 -2.13 9.25
CA ASN A 104 -10.18 -2.12 8.37
C ASN A 104 -10.46 -1.37 7.05
N ASN A 105 -11.63 -1.57 6.46
CA ASN A 105 -12.00 -0.93 5.19
C ASN A 105 -12.32 0.56 5.33
N ILE A 106 -13.05 0.96 6.38
CA ILE A 106 -13.36 2.38 6.60
C ILE A 106 -12.18 3.19 7.13
N TYR A 107 -11.10 2.52 7.53
CA TYR A 107 -9.90 3.19 8.02
C TYR A 107 -9.28 4.13 6.98
N LEU A 108 -9.20 3.71 5.72
CA LEU A 108 -8.67 4.53 4.62
C LEU A 108 -9.45 5.84 4.43
N PRO A 109 -10.78 5.85 4.16
CA PRO A 109 -11.50 7.10 3.94
C PRO A 109 -11.49 8.01 5.18
N ILE A 110 -11.59 7.47 6.40
CA ILE A 110 -11.53 8.26 7.63
C ILE A 110 -10.15 8.88 7.83
N SER A 111 -9.06 8.13 7.61
CA SER A 111 -7.70 8.64 7.69
C SER A 111 -7.40 9.69 6.61
N LEU A 112 -7.97 9.56 5.41
CA LEU A 112 -7.88 10.58 4.36
C LEU A 112 -8.57 11.88 4.80
N LEU A 113 -9.79 11.82 5.30
CA LEU A 113 -10.51 13.00 5.81
C LEU A 113 -9.72 13.70 6.93
N PHE A 114 -9.15 12.92 7.84
CA PHE A 114 -8.33 13.43 8.93
C PHE A 114 -7.05 14.09 8.43
N THR A 115 -6.29 13.44 7.55
CA THR A 115 -5.06 14.00 7.00
C THR A 115 -5.32 15.27 6.17
N PHE A 116 -6.40 15.32 5.39
CA PHE A 116 -6.85 16.55 4.75
C PHE A 116 -7.18 17.66 5.75
N GLN A 117 -7.78 17.32 6.90
CA GLN A 117 -8.11 18.29 7.93
C GLN A 117 -6.86 18.88 8.57
N ILE A 118 -5.93 18.01 8.99
CA ILE A 118 -4.75 18.45 9.75
C ILE A 118 -3.68 19.11 8.87
N PHE A 119 -3.60 18.77 7.56
CA PHE A 119 -2.61 19.36 6.64
C PHE A 119 -3.16 20.55 5.84
N ASN A 120 -4.41 20.96 6.03
CA ASN A 120 -5.02 22.05 5.25
C ASN A 120 -4.25 23.38 5.37
N ASN A 121 -3.81 23.72 6.59
CA ASN A 121 -3.09 24.96 6.88
C ASN A 121 -1.82 24.71 7.71
N ARG A 122 -1.31 23.47 7.69
CA ARG A 122 -0.14 23.05 8.46
C ARG A 122 0.77 22.24 7.58
N GLU A 123 2.02 22.59 7.54
CA GLU A 123 3.03 21.84 6.83
C GLU A 123 3.39 20.54 7.57
N PHE A 124 3.36 19.42 6.87
CA PHE A 124 3.91 18.17 7.36
C PHE A 124 5.33 17.99 6.83
N ASN A 125 6.27 17.80 7.75
CA ASN A 125 7.67 17.57 7.39
C ASN A 125 7.85 16.17 6.78
N ARG A 126 8.03 16.11 5.46
CA ARG A 126 8.24 14.86 4.69
C ARG A 126 9.41 14.01 5.18
N LYS A 127 10.43 14.64 5.80
CA LYS A 127 11.55 13.89 6.38
C LYS A 127 11.09 12.89 7.44
N LYS A 128 10.00 13.18 8.16
CA LYS A 128 9.42 12.26 9.14
C LYS A 128 8.86 11.00 8.47
N LEU A 129 8.21 11.16 7.31
CA LEU A 129 7.73 10.01 6.51
C LEU A 129 8.91 9.15 6.03
N TYR A 130 9.98 9.78 5.54
CA TYR A 130 11.20 9.06 5.13
C TYR A 130 11.89 8.35 6.28
N SER A 131 11.91 8.96 7.47
CA SER A 131 12.47 8.32 8.66
C SER A 131 11.68 7.07 9.07
N VAL A 132 10.34 7.13 9.02
CA VAL A 132 9.51 5.96 9.30
C VAL A 132 9.74 4.86 8.25
N LEU A 133 9.84 5.20 6.95
CA LEU A 133 10.20 4.25 5.91
C LEU A 133 11.54 3.56 6.20
N LEU A 134 12.56 4.34 6.56
CA LEU A 134 13.89 3.77 6.88
C LEU A 134 13.84 2.85 8.10
N ILE A 135 13.02 3.15 9.10
CA ILE A 135 12.81 2.25 10.25
C ILE A 135 12.19 0.93 9.79
N TYR A 136 11.13 0.96 8.96
CA TYR A 136 10.56 -0.25 8.37
C TYR A 136 11.61 -1.06 7.60
N MET A 137 12.38 -0.38 6.75
CA MET A 137 13.43 -1.04 5.97
C MET A 137 14.53 -1.65 6.85
N LEU A 138 14.95 -0.98 7.93
CA LEU A 138 15.94 -1.52 8.88
C LEU A 138 15.40 -2.77 9.61
N PHE A 139 14.12 -2.80 9.97
CA PHE A 139 13.50 -3.97 10.61
C PHE A 139 13.24 -5.13 9.65
N VAL A 140 13.40 -4.95 8.35
CA VAL A 140 13.50 -6.05 7.37
C VAL A 140 14.97 -6.39 7.13
N PHE A 141 15.81 -5.39 6.86
CA PHE A 141 17.20 -5.56 6.43
C PHE A 141 18.09 -6.24 7.48
N VAL A 142 18.08 -5.70 8.71
CA VAL A 142 18.95 -6.20 9.79
C VAL A 142 18.62 -7.65 10.15
N PRO A 143 17.36 -8.04 10.42
CA PRO A 143 17.05 -9.43 10.73
C PRO A 143 17.40 -10.39 9.59
N ASN A 144 17.27 -9.97 8.34
CA ASN A 144 17.59 -10.82 7.19
C ASN A 144 19.10 -11.07 7.05
N ILE A 145 19.94 -10.08 7.37
CA ILE A 145 21.40 -10.27 7.38
C ILE A 145 21.83 -11.29 8.46
N PHE A 146 21.20 -11.21 9.64
CA PHE A 146 21.53 -12.11 10.75
C PHE A 146 20.74 -13.42 10.75
N HIS A 147 19.90 -13.67 9.73
CA HIS A 147 19.04 -14.86 9.62
C HIS A 147 18.15 -15.11 10.84
N ILE A 148 17.65 -14.01 11.47
CA ILE A 148 16.75 -14.04 12.63
C ILE A 148 15.35 -13.53 12.30
N GLY A 149 15.07 -13.22 11.01
CA GLY A 149 13.77 -12.78 10.54
C GLY A 149 12.75 -13.91 10.48
N PHE A 150 11.47 -13.52 10.41
CA PHE A 150 10.38 -14.46 10.14
C PHE A 150 10.32 -14.80 8.65
N ASP A 151 9.88 -16.02 8.34
CA ASP A 151 9.73 -16.46 6.95
C ASP A 151 8.56 -15.78 6.26
N SER A 152 8.72 -15.46 4.97
CA SER A 152 7.65 -14.88 4.13
C SER A 152 6.53 -15.87 3.82
N TYR A 153 6.86 -17.16 3.84
CA TYR A 153 5.98 -18.25 3.44
C TYR A 153 6.06 -19.41 4.43
N ALA A 154 4.92 -20.06 4.66
CA ALA A 154 4.85 -21.21 5.57
C ALA A 154 5.32 -22.53 4.94
N TYR A 155 5.31 -22.64 3.59
CA TYR A 155 5.60 -23.88 2.86
C TYR A 155 6.37 -23.59 1.57
N SER A 156 7.11 -24.53 1.05
CA SER A 156 7.73 -24.65 -0.28
C SER A 156 8.40 -23.44 -0.92
N LYS A 157 8.10 -22.21 -0.53
CA LYS A 157 8.69 -20.98 -1.03
C LYS A 157 9.63 -20.39 0.01
N GLU A 158 10.70 -19.78 -0.45
CA GLU A 158 11.68 -19.12 0.38
C GLU A 158 11.45 -17.61 0.46
N GLY A 159 11.97 -16.99 1.50
CA GLY A 159 11.96 -15.56 1.70
C GLY A 159 11.84 -15.19 3.17
N SER A 160 12.24 -13.96 3.50
CA SER A 160 12.14 -13.44 4.86
C SER A 160 11.56 -12.03 4.88
N VAL A 161 10.64 -11.80 5.80
CA VAL A 161 9.97 -10.50 6.03
C VAL A 161 10.63 -9.69 7.15
N GLY A 162 11.80 -10.12 7.63
CA GLY A 162 12.39 -9.54 8.82
C GLY A 162 11.51 -9.80 10.05
N PHE A 163 11.17 -8.75 10.79
CA PHE A 163 10.30 -8.88 11.97
C PHE A 163 8.81 -8.63 11.68
N PHE A 164 8.39 -8.63 10.43
CA PHE A 164 6.99 -8.39 10.06
C PHE A 164 6.26 -9.69 9.72
N TYR A 165 4.92 -9.59 9.56
CA TYR A 165 4.08 -10.75 9.26
C TYR A 165 3.80 -10.91 7.77
N SER A 166 3.53 -9.81 7.05
CA SER A 166 3.05 -9.86 5.67
C SER A 166 4.05 -9.26 4.69
N ALA A 167 4.63 -10.09 3.83
CA ALA A 167 5.53 -9.66 2.77
C ALA A 167 4.86 -8.69 1.78
N ASN A 168 3.58 -8.91 1.44
CA ASN A 168 2.84 -8.06 0.52
C ASN A 168 2.59 -6.67 1.12
N ALA A 169 2.18 -6.59 2.40
CA ALA A 169 1.93 -5.31 3.06
C ALA A 169 3.20 -4.47 3.18
N ILE A 170 4.30 -5.07 3.70
CA ILE A 170 5.58 -4.39 3.86
C ILE A 170 6.20 -4.02 2.52
N GLY A 171 6.20 -4.94 1.55
CA GLY A 171 6.68 -4.67 0.20
C GLY A 171 5.93 -3.54 -0.48
N SER A 172 4.61 -3.47 -0.34
CA SER A 172 3.78 -2.39 -0.87
C SER A 172 4.07 -1.05 -0.18
N LEU A 173 4.15 -1.01 1.15
CA LEU A 173 4.48 0.19 1.91
C LEU A 173 5.83 0.78 1.48
N ILE A 174 6.86 -0.06 1.45
CA ILE A 174 8.21 0.34 1.03
C ILE A 174 8.16 0.87 -0.42
N SER A 175 7.51 0.14 -1.33
CA SER A 175 7.45 0.50 -2.75
C SER A 175 6.73 1.83 -3.00
N VAL A 176 5.64 2.11 -2.29
CA VAL A 176 4.85 3.35 -2.44
C VAL A 176 5.65 4.59 -2.02
N ILE A 177 6.43 4.51 -0.95
CA ILE A 177 7.15 5.68 -0.41
C ILE A 177 8.54 5.87 -1.07
N THR A 178 9.13 4.80 -1.57
CA THR A 178 10.48 4.80 -2.18
C THR A 178 10.69 5.87 -3.26
N PRO A 179 9.79 6.09 -4.25
CA PRO A 179 10.00 7.11 -5.28
C PRO A 179 10.22 8.51 -4.71
N LEU A 180 9.55 8.84 -3.61
CA LEU A 180 9.69 10.14 -2.96
C LEU A 180 11.07 10.31 -2.31
N LEU A 181 11.53 9.29 -1.60
CA LEU A 181 12.86 9.33 -0.98
C LEU A 181 13.96 9.41 -2.02
N ILE A 182 13.87 8.64 -3.11
CA ILE A 182 14.80 8.73 -4.23
C ILE A 182 14.80 10.16 -4.79
N SER A 183 13.63 10.74 -5.05
CA SER A 183 13.53 12.11 -5.58
C SER A 183 14.21 13.14 -4.68
N GLU A 184 14.03 13.02 -3.37
CA GLU A 184 14.65 13.90 -2.39
C GLU A 184 16.19 13.77 -2.38
N LEU A 185 16.71 12.53 -2.44
CA LEU A 185 18.15 12.27 -2.48
C LEU A 185 18.79 12.76 -3.78
N VAL A 186 18.10 12.60 -4.91
CA VAL A 186 18.53 13.11 -6.22
C VAL A 186 18.56 14.63 -6.25
N ILE A 187 17.49 15.29 -5.80
CA ILE A 187 17.40 16.77 -5.75
C ILE A 187 18.48 17.35 -4.85
N LYS A 188 18.72 16.73 -3.70
CA LYS A 188 19.76 17.17 -2.74
C LYS A 188 21.17 16.73 -3.14
N ARG A 189 21.35 16.04 -4.26
CA ARG A 189 22.63 15.54 -4.75
C ARG A 189 23.39 14.65 -3.75
N LYS A 190 22.69 13.94 -2.87
CA LYS A 190 23.27 13.06 -1.86
C LYS A 190 23.59 11.68 -2.45
N LYS A 191 24.58 11.60 -3.33
CA LYS A 191 24.91 10.39 -4.11
C LYS A 191 25.20 9.16 -3.23
N LEU A 192 26.04 9.31 -2.19
CA LEU A 192 26.39 8.19 -1.30
C LEU A 192 25.15 7.62 -0.60
N TYR A 193 24.31 8.48 -0.04
CA TYR A 193 23.06 8.03 0.60
C TYR A 193 22.09 7.38 -0.39
N LEU A 194 22.04 7.86 -1.64
CA LEU A 194 21.25 7.24 -2.69
C LEU A 194 21.74 5.83 -3.01
N ILE A 195 23.06 5.64 -3.16
CA ILE A 195 23.64 4.32 -3.44
C ILE A 195 23.37 3.35 -2.28
N LEU A 196 23.63 3.76 -1.04
CA LEU A 196 23.37 2.94 0.15
C LEU A 196 21.89 2.58 0.27
N PHE A 197 21.00 3.54 0.02
CA PHE A 197 19.56 3.30 0.02
C PHE A 197 19.15 2.28 -1.06
N LEU A 198 19.65 2.43 -2.29
CA LEU A 198 19.31 1.52 -3.39
C LEU A 198 19.83 0.10 -3.15
N LEU A 199 21.03 -0.04 -2.56
CA LEU A 199 21.57 -1.35 -2.18
C LEU A 199 20.68 -2.02 -1.09
N MET A 200 20.31 -1.28 -0.05
CA MET A 200 19.42 -1.78 1.00
C MET A 200 18.04 -2.13 0.43
N TYR A 201 17.49 -1.27 -0.42
CA TYR A 201 16.19 -1.52 -1.07
C TYR A 201 16.21 -2.75 -1.95
N GLY A 202 17.23 -2.89 -2.82
CA GLY A 202 17.41 -4.06 -3.67
C GLY A 202 17.53 -5.36 -2.87
N TYR A 203 18.35 -5.36 -1.81
CA TYR A 203 18.49 -6.50 -0.91
C TYR A 203 17.15 -6.91 -0.30
N ILE A 204 16.39 -5.94 0.25
CA ILE A 204 15.08 -6.20 0.84
C ILE A 204 14.12 -6.83 -0.18
N LEU A 205 14.05 -6.30 -1.41
CA LEU A 205 13.15 -6.83 -2.43
C LEU A 205 13.46 -8.27 -2.80
N LEU A 206 14.74 -8.62 -2.91
CA LEU A 206 15.20 -9.96 -3.28
C LEU A 206 14.97 -10.96 -2.13
N THR A 207 15.13 -10.53 -0.88
CA THR A 207 14.90 -11.39 0.31
C THR A 207 13.43 -11.58 0.64
N LEU A 208 12.55 -10.61 0.34
CA LEU A 208 11.10 -10.78 0.53
C LEU A 208 10.52 -11.92 -0.33
N GLY A 209 11.13 -12.24 -1.46
CA GLY A 209 10.71 -13.32 -2.35
C GLY A 209 9.37 -13.09 -3.08
N THR A 210 8.78 -11.88 -3.02
CA THR A 210 7.49 -11.54 -3.64
C THR A 210 7.66 -10.78 -4.96
N LYS A 211 6.78 -11.05 -5.93
CA LYS A 211 6.88 -10.50 -7.30
C LYS A 211 6.49 -9.02 -7.39
N ALA A 212 5.46 -8.59 -6.68
CA ALA A 212 4.89 -7.25 -6.85
C ALA A 212 5.81 -6.11 -6.42
N PRO A 213 6.53 -6.16 -5.29
CA PRO A 213 7.51 -5.13 -4.94
C PRO A 213 8.63 -4.99 -5.97
N ILE A 214 9.06 -6.11 -6.59
CA ILE A 214 10.07 -6.09 -7.67
C ILE A 214 9.51 -5.41 -8.92
N LEU A 215 8.27 -5.72 -9.31
CA LEU A 215 7.60 -5.02 -10.41
C LEU A 215 7.51 -3.51 -10.16
N CYS A 216 7.17 -3.10 -8.94
CA CYS A 216 7.14 -1.69 -8.54
C CYS A 216 8.52 -1.04 -8.62
N ALA A 217 9.57 -1.73 -8.18
CA ALA A 217 10.94 -1.25 -8.30
C ALA A 217 11.38 -1.07 -9.77
N LEU A 218 10.99 -1.99 -10.65
CA LEU A 218 11.24 -1.88 -12.09
C LEU A 218 10.56 -0.62 -12.68
N ILE A 219 9.32 -0.31 -12.30
CA ILE A 219 8.63 0.91 -12.74
C ILE A 219 9.40 2.16 -12.31
N VAL A 220 9.83 2.21 -11.05
CA VAL A 220 10.65 3.33 -10.53
C VAL A 220 11.94 3.46 -11.31
N PHE A 221 12.64 2.36 -11.52
CA PHE A 221 13.91 2.30 -12.20
C PHE A 221 13.79 2.74 -13.68
N ILE A 222 12.81 2.22 -14.41
CA ILE A 222 12.54 2.61 -15.80
C ILE A 222 12.29 4.11 -15.90
N TYR A 223 11.49 4.69 -14.98
CA TYR A 223 11.25 6.12 -14.98
C TYR A 223 12.55 6.93 -14.83
N TYR A 224 13.38 6.60 -13.83
CA TYR A 224 14.60 7.35 -13.58
C TYR A 224 15.63 7.23 -14.70
N ILE A 225 15.70 6.06 -15.35
CA ILE A 225 16.52 5.88 -16.56
C ILE A 225 15.99 6.73 -17.70
N LEU A 226 14.71 6.65 -18.02
CA LEU A 226 14.08 7.46 -19.07
C LEU A 226 14.30 8.95 -18.82
N TYR A 227 14.10 9.39 -17.58
CA TYR A 227 14.38 10.77 -17.19
C TYR A 227 15.83 11.16 -17.44
N ALA A 228 16.79 10.33 -17.02
CA ALA A 228 18.21 10.58 -17.20
C ALA A 228 18.59 10.64 -18.69
N VAL A 229 18.13 9.67 -19.48
CA VAL A 229 18.37 9.59 -20.94
C VAL A 229 17.84 10.85 -21.65
N ILE A 230 16.56 11.19 -21.42
CA ILE A 230 15.94 12.35 -22.06
C ILE A 230 16.66 13.65 -21.67
N ASN A 231 17.05 13.79 -20.40
CA ASN A 231 17.75 14.97 -19.92
C ASN A 231 19.17 15.09 -20.54
N LEU A 232 19.88 13.98 -20.68
CA LEU A 232 21.21 13.96 -21.33
C LEU A 232 21.13 14.26 -22.83
N ILE A 233 20.13 13.76 -23.53
CA ILE A 233 19.87 14.08 -24.95
C ILE A 233 19.55 15.58 -25.10
N LYS A 234 18.63 16.11 -24.26
CA LYS A 234 18.27 17.53 -24.28
C LYS A 234 19.47 18.46 -24.05
N ASN A 235 20.38 18.05 -23.16
CA ASN A 235 21.60 18.80 -22.84
C ASN A 235 22.77 18.48 -23.79
N LYS A 236 22.55 17.73 -24.87
CA LYS A 236 23.59 17.31 -25.86
C LYS A 236 24.82 16.64 -25.22
N SER A 237 24.63 15.98 -24.09
CA SER A 237 25.72 15.36 -23.31
C SER A 237 25.93 13.90 -23.71
N TYR A 238 26.23 13.65 -25.00
CA TYR A 238 26.31 12.30 -25.56
C TYR A 238 27.37 11.41 -24.91
N LYS A 239 28.55 11.94 -24.50
CA LYS A 239 29.55 11.16 -23.74
C LYS A 239 28.98 10.58 -22.45
N LYS A 240 28.21 11.38 -21.68
CA LYS A 240 27.53 10.91 -20.45
C LYS A 240 26.42 9.93 -20.75
N LEU A 241 25.73 10.06 -21.88
CA LEU A 241 24.72 9.12 -22.33
C LEU A 241 25.34 7.74 -22.62
N VAL A 242 26.45 7.69 -23.35
CA VAL A 242 27.17 6.43 -23.61
C VAL A 242 27.62 5.78 -22.30
N ILE A 243 28.22 6.53 -21.38
CA ILE A 243 28.61 6.03 -20.05
C ILE A 243 27.39 5.47 -19.29
N LEU A 244 26.24 6.17 -19.31
CA LEU A 244 25.03 5.68 -18.67
C LEU A 244 24.56 4.35 -19.28
N CYS A 245 24.54 4.24 -20.61
CA CYS A 245 24.13 3.02 -21.29
C CYS A 245 25.07 1.86 -21.02
N THR A 246 26.41 2.08 -21.08
CA THR A 246 27.38 1.03 -20.80
C THR A 246 27.33 0.57 -19.33
N THR A 247 27.28 1.51 -18.38
CA THR A 247 27.15 1.16 -16.95
C THR A 247 25.84 0.43 -16.66
N PHE A 248 24.76 0.80 -17.35
CA PHE A 248 23.48 0.11 -17.23
C PHE A 248 23.55 -1.33 -17.74
N ILE A 249 24.14 -1.55 -18.93
CA ILE A 249 24.32 -2.91 -19.50
C ILE A 249 25.15 -3.77 -18.55
N LEU A 250 26.28 -3.25 -18.06
CA LEU A 250 27.16 -3.97 -17.11
C LEU A 250 26.41 -4.28 -15.79
N PHE A 251 25.60 -3.35 -15.31
CA PHE A 251 24.77 -3.56 -14.12
C PHE A 251 23.75 -4.68 -14.34
N VAL A 252 23.06 -4.70 -15.50
CA VAL A 252 22.09 -5.76 -15.83
C VAL A 252 22.78 -7.11 -15.90
N LEU A 253 23.93 -7.21 -16.57
CA LEU A 253 24.69 -8.46 -16.68
C LEU A 253 25.15 -8.98 -15.31
N ALA A 254 25.66 -8.10 -14.45
CA ALA A 254 26.04 -8.45 -13.08
C ALA A 254 24.83 -8.88 -12.23
N SER A 255 23.70 -8.20 -12.40
CA SER A 255 22.46 -8.48 -11.66
C SER A 255 21.88 -9.85 -12.00
N ILE A 256 21.99 -10.32 -13.24
CA ILE A 256 21.50 -11.65 -13.66
C ILE A 256 22.11 -12.73 -12.76
N LYS A 257 23.44 -12.72 -12.58
CA LYS A 257 24.14 -13.71 -11.75
C LYS A 257 23.78 -13.59 -10.25
N LEU A 258 23.61 -12.37 -9.76
CA LEU A 258 23.23 -12.14 -8.36
C LEU A 258 21.77 -12.58 -8.07
N ILE A 259 20.87 -12.33 -8.99
CA ILE A 259 19.44 -12.70 -8.84
C ILE A 259 19.29 -14.22 -8.72
N THR A 260 20.08 -15.03 -9.45
CA THR A 260 20.00 -16.49 -9.37
C THR A 260 20.39 -17.07 -8.00
N MET A 261 20.95 -16.27 -7.11
CA MET A 261 21.33 -16.66 -5.74
C MET A 261 20.34 -16.15 -4.68
N THR A 262 19.11 -15.81 -5.07
CA THR A 262 18.15 -15.15 -4.17
C THR A 262 16.86 -15.94 -4.02
N PRO A 263 16.18 -15.87 -2.86
CA PRO A 263 14.85 -16.46 -2.63
C PRO A 263 13.83 -16.09 -3.71
N PHE A 264 13.95 -14.91 -4.28
CA PHE A 264 13.07 -14.50 -5.38
C PHE A 264 13.19 -15.41 -6.60
N TYR A 265 14.44 -15.75 -7.00
CA TYR A 265 14.69 -16.61 -8.13
C TYR A 265 14.22 -18.05 -7.84
N ASP A 266 14.50 -18.56 -6.66
CA ASP A 266 14.09 -19.91 -6.25
C ASP A 266 12.57 -20.03 -6.29
N ASN A 267 11.84 -19.04 -5.74
CA ASN A 267 10.38 -18.97 -5.82
C ASN A 267 9.86 -18.90 -7.26
N LEU A 268 10.57 -18.20 -8.15
CA LEU A 268 10.22 -18.12 -9.55
C LEU A 268 10.39 -19.48 -10.24
N VAL A 269 11.52 -20.17 -10.01
CA VAL A 269 11.80 -21.50 -10.55
C VAL A 269 10.81 -22.53 -10.03
N ILE A 270 10.55 -22.55 -8.71
CA ILE A 270 9.53 -23.42 -8.09
C ILE A 270 8.17 -23.20 -8.79
N HIS A 271 7.79 -21.96 -9.02
CA HIS A 271 6.51 -21.65 -9.66
C HIS A 271 6.44 -22.05 -11.13
N LEU A 272 7.50 -21.84 -11.90
CA LEU A 272 7.59 -22.29 -13.30
C LEU A 272 7.52 -23.82 -13.41
N ASN A 273 8.22 -24.53 -12.52
CA ASN A 273 8.21 -25.99 -12.47
C ASN A 273 6.82 -26.53 -12.09
N PHE A 274 6.17 -25.91 -11.11
CA PHE A 274 4.80 -26.27 -10.70
C PHE A 274 3.81 -26.16 -11.87
N LEU A 275 3.91 -25.10 -12.68
CA LEU A 275 3.06 -24.85 -13.84
C LEU A 275 3.54 -25.62 -15.09
N LYS A 276 4.61 -26.41 -14.99
CA LYS A 276 5.22 -27.16 -16.11
C LYS A 276 5.51 -26.29 -17.34
N ILE A 277 5.87 -25.01 -17.12
CA ILE A 277 6.19 -24.05 -18.18
C ILE A 277 7.59 -24.36 -18.72
N LYS A 278 7.65 -24.79 -19.98
CA LYS A 278 8.91 -25.07 -20.69
C LYS A 278 9.26 -24.02 -21.73
N LYS A 279 8.25 -23.36 -22.29
CA LYS A 279 8.42 -22.33 -23.34
C LYS A 279 7.69 -21.04 -22.90
N ILE A 280 8.13 -19.91 -23.42
CA ILE A 280 7.51 -18.60 -23.16
C ILE A 280 6.03 -18.59 -23.62
N SER A 281 5.71 -19.31 -24.70
CA SER A 281 4.32 -19.47 -25.17
C SER A 281 3.39 -20.07 -24.11
N ASP A 282 3.91 -20.97 -23.26
CA ASP A 282 3.12 -21.66 -22.26
C ASP A 282 2.62 -20.69 -21.17
N LEU A 283 3.33 -19.58 -20.96
CA LEU A 283 2.92 -18.52 -20.04
C LEU A 283 1.59 -17.85 -20.43
N PHE A 284 1.27 -17.80 -21.72
CA PHE A 284 0.12 -17.04 -22.23
C PHE A 284 -1.20 -17.80 -22.20
N THR A 285 -1.28 -18.99 -21.60
CA THR A 285 -2.56 -19.63 -21.30
C THR A 285 -3.25 -18.93 -20.13
N MET A 286 -4.59 -18.80 -20.15
CA MET A 286 -5.34 -18.14 -19.08
C MET A 286 -5.06 -18.76 -17.70
N HIS A 287 -4.89 -20.08 -17.62
CA HIS A 287 -4.54 -20.80 -16.40
C HIS A 287 -3.16 -20.35 -15.87
N ASN A 288 -2.15 -20.34 -16.75
CA ASN A 288 -0.79 -19.99 -16.35
C ASN A 288 -0.65 -18.49 -16.03
N ILE A 289 -1.37 -17.61 -16.74
CA ILE A 289 -1.45 -16.18 -16.41
C ILE A 289 -2.03 -16.00 -15.01
N ASP A 290 -3.16 -16.65 -14.70
CA ASP A 290 -3.77 -16.55 -13.37
C ASP A 290 -2.79 -17.02 -12.27
N HIS A 291 -2.24 -18.19 -12.43
CA HIS A 291 -1.33 -18.74 -11.43
C HIS A 291 -0.01 -17.99 -11.35
N PHE A 292 0.62 -17.65 -12.48
CA PHE A 292 1.94 -17.03 -12.51
C PHE A 292 1.92 -15.54 -12.18
N VAL A 293 0.99 -14.77 -12.77
CA VAL A 293 0.91 -13.32 -12.61
C VAL A 293 0.07 -12.97 -11.38
N PHE A 294 -1.12 -13.54 -11.27
CA PHE A 294 -2.11 -13.18 -10.24
C PHE A 294 -2.12 -14.10 -9.02
N GLY A 295 -1.32 -15.19 -9.01
CA GLY A 295 -1.26 -16.10 -7.85
C GLY A 295 -2.60 -16.77 -7.54
N SER A 296 -3.32 -17.21 -8.58
CA SER A 296 -4.66 -17.83 -8.51
C SER A 296 -5.78 -16.88 -8.08
N ARG A 297 -5.55 -15.58 -8.08
CA ARG A 297 -6.56 -14.59 -7.63
C ARG A 297 -7.75 -14.46 -8.55
N LEU A 298 -7.58 -14.68 -9.87
CA LEU A 298 -8.68 -14.66 -10.81
C LEU A 298 -9.64 -15.85 -10.58
N SER A 299 -9.11 -17.01 -10.23
CA SER A 299 -9.91 -18.17 -9.84
C SER A 299 -10.70 -17.87 -8.55
N PHE A 300 -10.06 -17.32 -7.52
CA PHE A 300 -10.75 -16.92 -6.28
C PHE A 300 -11.80 -15.84 -6.52
N PHE A 301 -11.52 -14.89 -7.42
CA PHE A 301 -12.51 -13.89 -7.84
C PHE A 301 -13.72 -14.56 -8.47
N LYS A 302 -13.51 -15.48 -9.41
CA LYS A 302 -14.61 -16.19 -10.08
C LYS A 302 -15.50 -16.92 -9.09
N ASP A 303 -14.92 -17.63 -8.12
CA ASP A 303 -15.67 -18.38 -7.11
C ASP A 303 -16.50 -17.42 -6.23
N THR A 304 -15.88 -16.38 -5.70
CA THR A 304 -16.57 -15.39 -4.85
C THR A 304 -17.60 -14.58 -5.65
N PHE A 305 -17.33 -14.29 -6.92
CA PHE A 305 -18.26 -13.58 -7.81
C PHE A 305 -19.50 -14.41 -8.13
N ASN A 306 -19.36 -15.73 -8.29
CA ASN A 306 -20.51 -16.63 -8.45
C ASN A 306 -21.42 -16.60 -7.21
N ILE A 307 -20.83 -16.60 -6.00
CA ILE A 307 -21.58 -16.43 -4.75
C ILE A 307 -22.29 -15.07 -4.74
N TYR A 308 -21.60 -14.00 -5.13
CA TYR A 308 -22.19 -12.66 -5.22
C TYR A 308 -23.35 -12.60 -6.21
N LEU A 309 -23.26 -13.23 -7.38
CA LEU A 309 -24.33 -13.26 -8.37
C LEU A 309 -25.57 -14.01 -7.87
N SER A 310 -25.39 -15.10 -7.12
CA SER A 310 -26.48 -15.89 -6.55
C SER A 310 -27.07 -15.30 -5.27
N SER A 311 -26.43 -14.30 -4.67
CA SER A 311 -26.91 -13.68 -3.43
C SER A 311 -28.13 -12.77 -3.64
N ASN A 312 -28.80 -12.41 -2.55
CA ASN A 312 -29.95 -11.52 -2.59
C ASN A 312 -29.55 -10.07 -2.94
N ILE A 313 -30.54 -9.24 -3.30
CA ILE A 313 -30.30 -7.86 -3.75
C ILE A 313 -29.61 -6.99 -2.68
N MET A 314 -29.93 -7.20 -1.41
CA MET A 314 -29.33 -6.43 -0.30
C MET A 314 -27.86 -6.75 -0.12
N GLN A 315 -27.47 -8.03 -0.27
CA GLN A 315 -26.06 -8.44 -0.26
C GLN A 315 -25.28 -7.92 -1.48
N LYS A 316 -25.93 -7.80 -2.65
CA LYS A 316 -25.31 -7.17 -3.82
C LYS A 316 -25.05 -5.67 -3.60
N ILE A 317 -25.99 -4.97 -2.97
CA ILE A 317 -25.90 -3.53 -2.72
C ILE A 317 -24.94 -3.23 -1.56
N PHE A 318 -25.03 -3.96 -0.44
CA PHE A 318 -24.28 -3.68 0.79
C PHE A 318 -23.15 -4.68 1.07
N GLY A 319 -22.97 -5.70 0.24
CA GLY A 319 -21.86 -6.64 0.29
C GLY A 319 -22.21 -7.99 0.91
N LEU A 320 -21.42 -8.99 0.50
CA LEU A 320 -21.50 -10.35 1.06
C LEU A 320 -21.03 -10.42 2.53
N GLY A 321 -20.30 -9.39 3.01
CA GLY A 321 -19.54 -9.47 4.25
C GLY A 321 -18.38 -10.47 4.15
N TYR A 322 -17.80 -10.85 5.28
CA TYR A 322 -16.56 -11.63 5.34
C TYR A 322 -16.73 -13.03 5.95
N PHE A 323 -17.93 -13.32 6.43
CA PHE A 323 -18.24 -14.61 7.06
C PHE A 323 -19.53 -15.17 6.47
N LEU A 324 -19.49 -16.39 5.95
CA LEU A 324 -20.63 -17.04 5.29
C LEU A 324 -20.67 -18.53 5.66
N ASN A 325 -21.86 -19.07 5.96
CA ASN A 325 -22.08 -20.49 6.26
C ASN A 325 -21.14 -21.05 7.35
N GLY A 326 -20.92 -20.28 8.41
CA GLY A 326 -20.06 -20.71 9.51
C GLY A 326 -18.55 -20.63 9.25
N LYS A 327 -18.11 -20.06 8.11
CA LYS A 327 -16.70 -19.98 7.72
C LYS A 327 -16.30 -18.58 7.29
N ILE A 328 -15.03 -18.25 7.53
CA ILE A 328 -14.41 -17.04 6.98
C ILE A 328 -14.30 -17.22 5.46
N MET A 329 -14.81 -16.24 4.72
CA MET A 329 -14.69 -16.22 3.27
C MET A 329 -13.22 -15.98 2.87
N LYS A 330 -12.75 -16.72 1.89
CA LYS A 330 -11.43 -16.50 1.33
C LYS A 330 -11.43 -15.20 0.52
N LEU A 331 -10.53 -14.29 0.84
CA LEU A 331 -10.34 -13.06 0.09
C LEU A 331 -9.71 -13.35 -1.27
N VAL A 332 -10.06 -12.52 -2.25
CA VAL A 332 -9.42 -12.53 -3.58
C VAL A 332 -7.97 -12.06 -3.47
N GLU A 333 -7.67 -11.27 -2.45
CA GLU A 333 -6.39 -10.58 -2.25
C GLU A 333 -6.09 -9.56 -3.37
N MET A 334 -7.15 -8.92 -3.84
CA MET A 334 -7.14 -7.78 -4.74
C MET A 334 -8.09 -6.74 -4.15
N ASP A 335 -7.54 -5.69 -3.50
CA ASP A 335 -8.32 -4.79 -2.62
C ASP A 335 -9.59 -4.23 -3.28
N TYR A 336 -9.52 -3.85 -4.56
CA TYR A 336 -10.69 -3.29 -5.25
C TYR A 336 -11.81 -4.33 -5.42
N LEU A 337 -11.45 -5.58 -5.75
CA LEU A 337 -12.42 -6.66 -5.92
C LEU A 337 -12.94 -7.13 -4.57
N ASP A 338 -12.08 -7.21 -3.55
CA ASP A 338 -12.49 -7.56 -2.20
C ASP A 338 -13.46 -6.52 -1.63
N ILE A 339 -13.17 -5.23 -1.78
CA ILE A 339 -14.08 -4.17 -1.33
C ILE A 339 -15.41 -4.24 -2.12
N PHE A 340 -15.37 -4.47 -3.43
CA PHE A 340 -16.58 -4.59 -4.24
C PHE A 340 -17.46 -5.77 -3.83
N LEU A 341 -16.89 -6.95 -3.65
CA LEU A 341 -17.65 -8.15 -3.34
C LEU A 341 -18.14 -8.17 -1.89
N HIS A 342 -17.25 -7.82 -0.95
CA HIS A 342 -17.54 -7.95 0.48
C HIS A 342 -18.24 -6.74 1.07
N GLN A 343 -18.06 -5.53 0.50
CA GLN A 343 -18.72 -4.31 0.95
C GLN A 343 -19.86 -3.85 0.02
N GLY A 344 -20.04 -4.53 -1.13
CA GLY A 344 -21.08 -4.22 -2.11
C GLY A 344 -20.85 -2.93 -2.90
N ILE A 345 -21.77 -2.65 -3.81
CA ILE A 345 -21.68 -1.47 -4.70
C ILE A 345 -21.61 -0.17 -3.90
N ILE A 346 -22.48 -0.01 -2.90
CA ILE A 346 -22.54 1.22 -2.09
C ILE A 346 -21.26 1.36 -1.26
N GLY A 347 -20.82 0.28 -0.61
CA GLY A 347 -19.57 0.30 0.16
C GLY A 347 -18.34 0.61 -0.70
N PHE A 348 -18.24 0.02 -1.88
CA PHE A 348 -17.18 0.30 -2.84
C PHE A 348 -17.11 1.80 -3.18
N VAL A 349 -18.26 2.41 -3.50
CA VAL A 349 -18.31 3.84 -3.82
C VAL A 349 -17.93 4.69 -2.60
N ILE A 350 -18.52 4.45 -1.43
CA ILE A 350 -18.27 5.29 -0.24
C ILE A 350 -16.82 5.17 0.24
N ILE A 351 -16.28 3.96 0.33
CA ILE A 351 -14.93 3.71 0.84
C ILE A 351 -13.88 4.31 -0.10
N LEU A 352 -14.05 4.16 -1.41
CA LEU A 352 -13.04 4.58 -2.39
C LEU A 352 -13.26 5.98 -2.97
N PHE A 353 -14.40 6.62 -2.71
CA PHE A 353 -14.72 7.95 -3.30
C PHE A 353 -13.63 8.99 -3.04
N THR A 354 -13.25 9.18 -1.77
CA THR A 354 -12.26 10.19 -1.39
C THR A 354 -10.88 9.86 -1.97
N TYR A 355 -10.52 8.58 -2.02
CA TYR A 355 -9.28 8.08 -2.59
C TYR A 355 -9.20 8.39 -4.10
N PHE A 356 -10.18 7.94 -4.89
CA PHE A 356 -10.19 8.17 -6.32
C PHE A 356 -10.36 9.65 -6.69
N LYS A 357 -11.18 10.40 -5.96
CA LYS A 357 -11.32 11.86 -6.16
C LYS A 357 -9.98 12.56 -6.00
N THR A 358 -9.19 12.19 -4.99
CA THR A 358 -7.87 12.79 -4.74
C THR A 358 -6.89 12.43 -5.85
N ILE A 359 -6.84 11.17 -6.26
CA ILE A 359 -6.00 10.69 -7.36
C ILE A 359 -6.36 11.39 -8.66
N PHE A 360 -7.65 11.46 -8.98
CA PHE A 360 -8.11 12.11 -10.21
C PHE A 360 -7.70 13.58 -10.26
N TYR A 361 -7.82 14.31 -9.15
CA TYR A 361 -7.36 15.70 -9.07
C TYR A 361 -5.86 15.82 -9.34
N ILE A 362 -5.04 14.97 -8.71
CA ILE A 362 -3.58 14.99 -8.89
C ILE A 362 -3.22 14.68 -10.34
N PHE A 363 -3.81 13.65 -10.94
CA PHE A 363 -3.55 13.31 -12.35
C PHE A 363 -3.99 14.43 -13.29
N LYS A 364 -5.19 15.00 -13.09
CA LYS A 364 -5.67 16.13 -13.88
C LYS A 364 -4.69 17.30 -13.83
N SER A 365 -4.24 17.70 -12.65
CA SER A 365 -3.27 18.79 -12.47
C SER A 365 -1.89 18.44 -13.06
N TYR A 366 -1.44 17.17 -12.94
CA TYR A 366 -0.20 16.71 -13.55
C TYR A 366 -0.24 16.79 -15.08
N PHE A 367 -1.29 16.25 -15.70
CA PHE A 367 -1.41 16.22 -17.16
C PHE A 367 -1.71 17.59 -17.78
N LYS A 368 -2.36 18.51 -17.06
CA LYS A 368 -2.58 19.89 -17.52
C LYS A 368 -1.28 20.62 -17.87
N LYS A 369 -0.18 20.30 -17.15
CA LYS A 369 1.17 20.86 -17.40
C LYS A 369 2.17 19.72 -17.62
N PHE A 370 1.83 18.70 -18.42
CA PHE A 370 2.58 17.44 -18.54
C PHE A 370 4.08 17.64 -18.78
N LYS A 371 4.45 18.44 -19.80
CA LYS A 371 5.85 18.65 -20.17
C LYS A 371 6.70 19.20 -19.02
N SER A 372 6.21 20.21 -18.29
CA SER A 372 6.92 20.79 -17.14
C SER A 372 6.94 19.85 -15.94
N ASN A 373 5.82 19.19 -15.67
CA ASN A 373 5.68 18.27 -14.53
C ASN A 373 6.52 16.99 -14.72
N PHE A 374 6.62 16.47 -15.95
CA PHE A 374 7.45 15.30 -16.25
C PHE A 374 8.94 15.55 -15.94
N PHE A 375 9.46 16.75 -16.24
CA PHE A 375 10.84 17.13 -15.91
C PHE A 375 11.01 17.58 -14.45
N ASN A 376 9.95 17.71 -13.69
CA ASN A 376 10.00 17.91 -12.25
C ASN A 376 10.04 16.57 -11.55
N ILE A 377 11.26 16.13 -11.18
CA ILE A 377 11.51 14.82 -10.52
C ILE A 377 10.57 14.60 -9.34
N LYS A 378 10.35 15.62 -8.50
CA LYS A 378 9.51 15.54 -7.32
C LYS A 378 8.06 15.18 -7.67
N LYS A 379 7.47 15.91 -8.65
CA LYS A 379 6.08 15.70 -9.08
C LYS A 379 5.88 14.35 -9.76
N SER A 380 6.81 13.98 -10.65
CA SER A 380 6.73 12.69 -11.32
C SER A 380 6.89 11.53 -10.35
N SER A 381 7.77 11.67 -9.34
CA SER A 381 7.90 10.66 -8.28
C SER A 381 6.62 10.51 -7.44
N MET A 382 5.87 11.61 -7.22
CA MET A 382 4.55 11.56 -6.57
C MET A 382 3.54 10.77 -7.41
N VAL A 383 3.50 11.04 -8.72
CA VAL A 383 2.60 10.32 -9.64
C VAL A 383 2.98 8.84 -9.73
N ILE A 384 4.27 8.51 -9.78
CA ILE A 384 4.74 7.12 -9.76
C ILE A 384 4.35 6.42 -8.46
N SER A 385 4.50 7.08 -7.33
CA SER A 385 4.05 6.56 -6.03
C SER A 385 2.55 6.23 -6.03
N ILE A 386 1.72 7.07 -6.65
CA ILE A 386 0.28 6.80 -6.81
C ILE A 386 0.05 5.59 -7.73
N ILE A 387 0.73 5.52 -8.87
CA ILE A 387 0.62 4.38 -9.80
C ILE A 387 1.00 3.08 -9.08
N ILE A 388 2.08 3.08 -8.31
CA ILE A 388 2.49 1.94 -7.50
C ILE A 388 1.43 1.57 -6.47
N SER A 389 0.85 2.55 -5.77
CA SER A 389 -0.23 2.30 -4.81
C SER A 389 -1.44 1.62 -5.46
N ILE A 390 -1.84 2.09 -6.66
CA ILE A 390 -2.93 1.50 -7.44
C ILE A 390 -2.59 0.06 -7.85
N LEU A 391 -1.38 -0.15 -8.39
CA LEU A 391 -0.94 -1.47 -8.84
C LEU A 391 -0.81 -2.47 -7.69
N CYS A 392 -0.24 -2.07 -6.55
CA CYS A 392 -0.17 -2.93 -5.38
C CYS A 392 -1.57 -3.32 -4.89
N ALA A 393 -2.49 -2.36 -4.78
CA ALA A 393 -3.87 -2.64 -4.36
C ALA A 393 -4.59 -3.59 -5.34
N PHE A 394 -4.27 -3.51 -6.63
CA PHE A 394 -4.85 -4.39 -7.66
C PHE A 394 -4.19 -5.77 -7.71
N LEU A 395 -2.85 -5.85 -7.61
CA LEU A 395 -2.11 -7.10 -7.85
C LEU A 395 -1.91 -7.95 -6.60
N THR A 396 -1.74 -7.31 -5.42
CA THR A 396 -1.34 -8.03 -4.20
C THR A 396 -2.34 -7.92 -3.07
N GLY A 397 -3.24 -6.93 -3.13
CA GLY A 397 -4.09 -6.59 -2.01
C GLY A 397 -3.31 -6.14 -0.78
N HIS A 398 -3.97 -6.12 0.38
CA HIS A 398 -3.38 -5.75 1.67
C HIS A 398 -2.77 -4.32 1.71
N VAL A 399 -3.33 -3.40 0.93
CA VAL A 399 -2.87 -2.01 0.78
C VAL A 399 -3.93 -1.05 1.31
N LEU A 400 -5.13 -1.06 0.70
CA LEU A 400 -6.21 -0.13 1.05
C LEU A 400 -6.98 -0.58 2.30
N ALA A 401 -7.27 -1.87 2.40
CA ALA A 401 -7.97 -2.49 3.53
C ALA A 401 -7.05 -2.86 4.71
N THR A 402 -5.76 -2.52 4.65
CA THR A 402 -4.80 -2.77 5.72
C THR A 402 -4.42 -1.47 6.40
N PRO A 403 -4.86 -1.20 7.65
CA PRO A 403 -4.58 0.07 8.36
C PRO A 403 -3.11 0.43 8.45
N ALA A 404 -2.22 -0.57 8.56
CA ALA A 404 -0.77 -0.39 8.57
C ALA A 404 -0.21 0.30 7.32
N VAL A 405 -0.81 0.07 6.15
CA VAL A 405 -0.38 0.63 4.86
C VAL A 405 -1.22 1.83 4.47
N SER A 406 -2.56 1.74 4.64
CA SER A 406 -3.50 2.75 4.19
C SER A 406 -3.31 4.11 4.87
N ILE A 407 -2.78 4.15 6.11
CA ILE A 407 -2.43 5.42 6.77
C ILE A 407 -1.32 6.16 6.02
N PHE A 408 -0.29 5.45 5.54
CA PHE A 408 0.81 6.04 4.78
C PHE A 408 0.38 6.48 3.39
N ILE A 409 -0.55 5.74 2.77
CA ILE A 409 -1.18 6.15 1.51
C ILE A 409 -1.97 7.45 1.73
N SER A 410 -2.75 7.54 2.81
CA SER A 410 -3.52 8.75 3.15
C SER A 410 -2.61 9.96 3.32
N VAL A 411 -1.51 9.82 4.08
CA VAL A 411 -0.52 10.88 4.28
C VAL A 411 0.11 11.29 2.95
N SER A 412 0.56 10.33 2.16
CA SER A 412 1.22 10.58 0.88
C SER A 412 0.30 11.31 -0.10
N LEU A 413 -0.92 10.82 -0.27
CA LEU A 413 -1.90 11.43 -1.19
C LEU A 413 -2.23 12.87 -0.82
N VAL A 414 -2.38 13.19 0.47
CA VAL A 414 -2.69 14.56 0.89
C VAL A 414 -1.49 15.48 0.73
N ILE A 415 -0.27 14.99 0.96
CA ILE A 415 0.96 15.73 0.66
C ILE A 415 1.03 16.07 -0.84
N TYR A 416 0.72 15.09 -1.72
CA TYR A 416 0.74 15.28 -3.17
C TYR A 416 -0.35 16.26 -3.61
N TYR A 417 -1.57 16.07 -3.11
CA TYR A 417 -2.68 16.98 -3.39
C TYR A 417 -2.34 18.42 -3.05
N ASN A 418 -1.77 18.69 -1.87
CA ASN A 418 -1.38 20.03 -1.45
C ASN A 418 -0.26 20.61 -2.34
N GLU A 419 0.71 19.80 -2.77
CA GLU A 419 1.77 20.23 -3.68
C GLU A 419 1.23 20.67 -5.04
N PHE A 420 0.26 19.93 -5.60
CA PHE A 420 -0.35 20.28 -6.88
C PHE A 420 -1.32 21.46 -6.76
N LYS A 421 -1.99 21.62 -5.60
CA LYS A 421 -2.91 22.73 -5.35
C LYS A 421 -2.21 24.08 -5.18
N MET A 422 -1.03 24.12 -4.59
CA MET A 422 -0.29 25.36 -4.37
C MET A 422 0.20 26.03 -5.66
N GLU A 423 0.12 25.36 -6.81
CA GLU A 423 0.57 25.87 -8.12
C GLU A 423 -0.56 26.20 -9.09
N GLU A 424 -1.81 25.99 -8.69
CA GLU A 424 -3.00 26.49 -9.39
C GLU A 424 -3.33 27.91 -8.94
#